data_1451e1f19675db99ebabf9aa773cfe81
#
_entry.id   1451e1f19675db99ebabf9aa773cfe81
#
_cell.length_a   1.000
_cell.length_b   1.000
_cell.length_c   1.000
_cell.angle_alpha   90.00
_cell.angle_beta   90.00
_cell.angle_gamma   90.00
#
_symmetry.space_group_name_H-M   'P 1'
#
loop_
_entity.id
_entity.type
_entity.pdbx_description
1 polymer ?
#
loop_
_entity_poly.entity_id
_entity_poly.type
_entity_poly.pdbx_seq_one_letter_code
_entity_poly.pdbx_strand_id
1 'polypeptide(L)'
;SAASDVYKRQGHFDIDTLYNYMANEGKFRVSRATLYNTIILFIDAKLVIKHQFGNSSQYERAYNNETHHHMICTECGKVTEFQDENLKQAIANTKLKKFHASHYSLYIYGVCSKCTWAKRRKKKDK
;
A
#
# COMPACT_ATOMS: atom_id res chain seq x y z
N SER A 1 -18.15 8.61 -0.26
CA SER A 1 -17.87 8.94 -1.65
C SER A 1 -17.32 7.72 -2.40
N ALA A 2 -17.35 7.77 -3.73
CA ALA A 2 -16.81 6.70 -4.55
C ALA A 2 -15.32 6.42 -4.25
N ALA A 3 -14.54 7.47 -4.03
CA ALA A 3 -13.13 7.35 -3.68
C ALA A 3 -12.95 6.68 -2.31
N SER A 4 -13.81 7.01 -1.33
CA SER A 4 -13.79 6.38 0.00
C SER A 4 -14.09 4.89 -0.07
N ASP A 5 -14.98 4.48 -0.98
CA ASP A 5 -15.36 3.06 -1.11
C ASP A 5 -14.22 2.22 -1.70
N VAL A 6 -13.52 2.74 -2.71
CA VAL A 6 -12.31 2.09 -3.24
C VAL A 6 -11.27 1.95 -2.14
N TYR A 7 -11.10 3.00 -1.39
CA TYR A 7 -10.16 3.07 -0.27
C TYR A 7 -10.45 2.00 0.78
N LYS A 8 -11.72 1.90 1.19
CA LYS A 8 -12.15 0.95 2.22
C LYS A 8 -12.00 -0.50 1.79
N ARG A 9 -12.19 -0.77 0.50
CA ARG A 9 -12.15 -2.14 -0.03
C ARG A 9 -10.74 -2.69 -0.15
N GLN A 10 -9.78 -1.86 -0.52
CA GLN A 10 -8.45 -2.32 -0.91
C GLN A 10 -7.34 -1.95 0.07
N GLY A 11 -7.59 -1.02 0.99
CA GLY A 11 -6.56 -0.50 1.89
C GLY A 11 -5.52 0.36 1.16
N HIS A 12 -5.16 -0.02 -0.06
CA HIS A 12 -4.25 0.71 -0.95
C HIS A 12 -4.90 0.96 -2.30
N PHE A 13 -4.45 2.01 -2.96
CA PHE A 13 -4.90 2.31 -4.32
C PHE A 13 -3.79 3.03 -5.09
N ASP A 14 -3.78 2.90 -6.41
CA ASP A 14 -2.97 3.75 -7.28
C ASP A 14 -3.86 4.78 -7.99
N ILE A 15 -3.22 5.76 -8.63
CA ILE A 15 -3.93 6.85 -9.27
C ILE A 15 -4.81 6.34 -10.43
N ASP A 16 -4.31 5.39 -11.21
CA ASP A 16 -5.07 4.86 -12.35
C ASP A 16 -6.31 4.11 -11.92
N THR A 17 -6.21 3.27 -10.88
CA THR A 17 -7.36 2.55 -10.33
C THR A 17 -8.40 3.52 -9.80
N LEU A 18 -7.97 4.54 -9.06
CA LEU A 18 -8.87 5.56 -8.51
C LEU A 18 -9.51 6.37 -9.63
N TYR A 19 -8.74 6.77 -10.62
CA TYR A 19 -9.24 7.52 -11.78
C TYR A 19 -10.32 6.73 -12.52
N ASN A 20 -10.05 5.48 -12.84
CA ASN A 20 -11.00 4.63 -13.55
C ASN A 20 -12.27 4.38 -12.74
N TYR A 21 -12.12 4.18 -11.43
CA TYR A 21 -13.27 4.00 -10.55
C TYR A 21 -14.15 5.26 -10.54
N MET A 22 -13.56 6.44 -10.41
CA MET A 22 -14.31 7.70 -10.37
C MET A 22 -15.00 7.96 -11.71
N ALA A 23 -14.36 7.66 -12.82
CA ALA A 23 -14.94 7.86 -14.15
C ALA A 23 -16.09 6.90 -14.45
N ASN A 24 -15.95 5.62 -14.07
CA ASN A 24 -16.88 4.56 -14.45
C ASN A 24 -18.01 4.36 -13.42
N GLU A 25 -17.66 4.34 -12.15
CA GLU A 25 -18.61 4.03 -11.07
C GLU A 25 -19.15 5.27 -10.38
N GLY A 26 -18.27 6.25 -10.10
CA GLY A 26 -18.63 7.47 -9.39
C GLY A 26 -19.18 8.57 -10.28
N LYS A 27 -19.06 8.45 -11.59
CA LYS A 27 -19.46 9.44 -12.60
C LYS A 27 -18.83 10.84 -12.38
N PHE A 28 -17.64 10.87 -11.79
CA PHE A 28 -16.89 12.09 -11.61
C PHE A 28 -15.86 12.22 -12.73
N ARG A 29 -15.92 13.34 -13.44
CA ARG A 29 -14.96 13.66 -14.49
C ARG A 29 -13.90 14.63 -13.94
N VAL A 30 -12.82 14.08 -13.43
CA VAL A 30 -11.65 14.85 -13.02
C VAL A 30 -10.46 14.40 -13.85
N SER A 31 -9.55 15.33 -14.12
CA SER A 31 -8.31 14.96 -14.81
C SER A 31 -7.39 14.18 -13.86
N ARG A 32 -6.49 13.36 -14.42
CA ARG A 32 -5.47 12.68 -13.63
C ARG A 32 -4.59 13.68 -12.88
N ALA A 33 -4.27 14.81 -13.51
CA ALA A 33 -3.47 15.87 -12.89
C ALA A 33 -4.16 16.44 -11.65
N THR A 34 -5.47 16.69 -11.72
CA THR A 34 -6.25 17.21 -10.58
C THR A 34 -6.27 16.18 -9.45
N LEU A 35 -6.50 14.92 -9.79
CA LEU A 35 -6.53 13.85 -8.82
C LEU A 35 -5.17 13.68 -8.12
N TYR A 36 -4.10 13.70 -8.89
CA TYR A 36 -2.74 13.61 -8.37
C TYR A 36 -2.42 14.78 -7.44
N ASN A 37 -2.77 16.01 -7.82
CA ASN A 37 -2.53 17.20 -7.00
C ASN A 37 -3.33 17.13 -5.69
N THR A 38 -4.55 16.61 -5.73
CA THR A 38 -5.37 16.41 -4.53
C THR A 38 -4.72 15.42 -3.58
N ILE A 39 -4.18 14.32 -4.10
CA ILE A 39 -3.49 13.31 -3.31
C ILE A 39 -2.23 13.91 -2.66
N ILE A 40 -1.49 14.75 -3.37
CA ILE A 40 -0.32 15.45 -2.82
C ILE A 40 -0.72 16.31 -1.62
N LEU A 41 -1.83 17.03 -1.72
CA LEU A 41 -2.35 17.83 -0.60
C LEU A 41 -2.68 16.96 0.60
N PHE A 42 -3.27 15.78 0.38
CA PHE A 42 -3.58 14.85 1.45
C PHE A 42 -2.32 14.25 2.09
N ILE A 43 -1.29 14.02 1.31
CA ILE A 43 0.01 13.57 1.83
C ILE A 43 0.61 14.66 2.72
N ASP A 44 0.61 15.89 2.26
CA ASP A 44 1.12 17.04 3.03
C ASP A 44 0.34 17.24 4.33
N ALA A 45 -0.97 16.99 4.29
CA ALA A 45 -1.84 17.06 5.47
C ALA A 45 -1.72 15.83 6.38
N LYS A 46 -0.91 14.84 6.00
CA LYS A 46 -0.70 13.58 6.72
C LYS A 46 -1.96 12.72 6.83
N LEU A 47 -2.84 12.85 5.87
CA LEU A 47 -4.04 12.02 5.76
C LEU A 47 -3.81 10.77 4.91
N VAL A 48 -2.81 10.79 4.06
CA VAL A 48 -2.48 9.71 3.13
C VAL A 48 -0.98 9.43 3.20
N ILE A 49 -0.63 8.16 3.17
CA ILE A 49 0.76 7.69 3.08
C ILE A 49 1.00 7.17 1.67
N LYS A 50 2.10 7.59 1.07
CA LYS A 50 2.54 7.08 -0.23
C LYS A 50 3.50 5.91 -0.01
N HIS A 51 3.22 4.79 -0.65
CA HIS A 51 4.10 3.61 -0.67
C HIS A 51 4.70 3.45 -2.05
N GLN A 52 6.00 3.23 -2.10
CA GLN A 52 6.71 2.98 -3.35
C GLN A 52 7.12 1.51 -3.39
N PHE A 53 6.52 0.74 -4.28
CA PHE A 53 6.84 -0.67 -4.48
C PHE A 53 7.48 -0.84 -5.86
N GLY A 54 8.83 -0.78 -5.91
CA GLY A 54 9.55 -0.78 -7.18
C GLY A 54 9.17 0.44 -8.01
N ASN A 55 8.59 0.22 -9.19
CA ASN A 55 8.14 1.29 -10.08
C ASN A 55 6.67 1.70 -9.86
N SER A 56 6.01 1.07 -8.89
CA SER A 56 4.59 1.29 -8.59
C SER A 56 4.44 2.18 -7.38
N SER A 57 3.55 3.15 -7.44
CA SER A 57 3.18 3.98 -6.29
C SER A 57 1.76 3.64 -5.85
N GLN A 58 1.59 3.37 -4.56
CA GLN A 58 0.28 3.13 -3.97
C GLN A 58 0.06 4.08 -2.79
N TYR A 59 -1.19 4.36 -2.52
CA TYR A 59 -1.59 5.32 -1.50
C TYR A 59 -2.49 4.66 -0.49
N GLU A 60 -2.34 5.05 0.76
CA GLU A 60 -3.07 4.44 1.87
C GLU A 60 -3.52 5.53 2.85
N ARG A 61 -4.69 5.34 3.42
CA ARG A 61 -5.21 6.24 4.45
C ARG A 61 -4.31 6.15 5.70
N ALA A 62 -3.85 7.30 6.19
CA ALA A 62 -2.96 7.36 7.34
C ALA A 62 -3.70 7.45 8.68
N TYR A 63 -4.92 7.96 8.68
CA TYR A 63 -5.68 8.18 9.91
C TYR A 63 -6.69 7.05 10.13
N ASN A 64 -6.99 6.74 11.39
CA ASN A 64 -7.93 5.68 11.78
C ASN A 64 -7.64 4.34 11.11
N ASN A 65 -6.37 4.08 10.85
CA ASN A 65 -5.91 2.85 10.22
C ASN A 65 -4.96 2.17 11.18
N GLU A 66 -5.22 0.89 11.46
CA GLU A 66 -4.30 0.13 12.30
C GLU A 66 -2.97 -0.05 11.57
N THR A 67 -1.88 0.05 12.32
CA THR A 67 -0.56 -0.21 11.77
C THR A 67 -0.48 -1.63 11.25
N HIS A 68 -0.13 -1.79 10.01
CA HIS A 68 0.02 -3.10 9.39
C HIS A 68 1.32 -3.14 8.62
N HIS A 69 1.76 -4.35 8.27
CA HIS A 69 3.00 -4.63 7.57
C HIS A 69 2.69 -5.17 6.18
N HIS A 70 3.65 -5.10 5.29
CA HIS A 70 3.43 -5.46 3.89
C HIS A 70 4.40 -6.54 3.44
N MET A 71 3.88 -7.53 2.72
CA MET A 71 4.70 -8.53 2.02
C MET A 71 4.55 -8.30 0.53
N ILE A 72 5.65 -8.19 -0.17
CA ILE A 72 5.66 -7.94 -1.62
C ILE A 72 6.35 -9.11 -2.32
N CYS A 73 5.63 -9.75 -3.24
CA CYS A 73 6.23 -10.78 -4.06
C CYS A 73 7.04 -10.14 -5.18
N THR A 74 8.33 -10.46 -5.25
CA THR A 74 9.22 -9.90 -6.26
C THR A 74 8.97 -10.50 -7.64
N GLU A 75 8.26 -11.63 -7.72
CA GLU A 75 7.95 -12.29 -8.99
C GLU A 75 6.66 -11.79 -9.63
N CYS A 76 5.55 -11.80 -8.87
CA CYS A 76 4.25 -11.42 -9.42
C CYS A 76 3.79 -10.03 -8.99
N GLY A 77 4.51 -9.37 -8.07
CA GLY A 77 4.17 -8.03 -7.60
C GLY A 77 3.02 -7.97 -6.59
N LYS A 78 2.48 -9.11 -6.19
CA LYS A 78 1.37 -9.12 -5.24
C LYS A 78 1.79 -8.50 -3.91
N VAL A 79 0.99 -7.56 -3.41
CA VAL A 79 1.17 -6.94 -2.10
C VAL A 79 0.12 -7.51 -1.15
N THR A 80 0.57 -8.06 -0.04
CA THR A 80 -0.31 -8.61 1.00
C THR A 80 -0.04 -7.89 2.31
N GLU A 81 -1.09 -7.52 3.01
CA GLU A 81 -0.98 -6.92 4.33
C GLU A 81 -1.02 -8.01 5.41
N PHE A 82 -0.27 -7.79 6.48
CA PHE A 82 -0.34 -8.66 7.65
C PHE A 82 -0.11 -7.83 8.91
N GLN A 83 -0.52 -8.38 10.03
CA GLN A 83 -0.29 -7.76 11.33
C GLN A 83 0.49 -8.74 12.21
N ASP A 84 1.47 -8.22 12.93
CA ASP A 84 2.26 -8.99 13.88
C ASP A 84 2.46 -8.12 15.12
N GLU A 85 1.90 -8.55 16.23
CA GLU A 85 1.94 -7.78 17.46
C GLU A 85 3.35 -7.67 18.02
N ASN A 86 4.18 -8.69 17.85
CA ASN A 86 5.57 -8.66 18.31
C ASN A 86 6.39 -7.62 17.54
N LEU A 87 6.18 -7.50 16.24
CA LEU A 87 6.83 -6.46 15.42
C LEU A 87 6.39 -5.08 15.84
N LYS A 88 5.09 -4.88 16.05
CA LYS A 88 4.55 -3.61 16.54
C LYS A 88 5.18 -3.20 17.86
N GLN A 89 5.25 -4.13 18.80
CA GLN A 89 5.81 -3.87 20.12
C GLN A 89 7.31 -3.56 20.04
N ALA A 90 8.05 -4.29 19.23
CA ALA A 90 9.48 -4.06 19.05
C ALA A 90 9.75 -2.65 18.52
N ILE A 91 8.97 -2.22 17.54
CA ILE A 91 9.12 -0.87 16.96
C ILE A 91 8.68 0.19 17.96
N ALA A 92 7.56 -0.03 18.67
CA ALA A 92 7.07 0.91 19.67
C ALA A 92 8.06 1.08 20.83
N ASN A 93 8.78 0.02 21.20
CA ASN A 93 9.75 0.04 22.28
C ASN A 93 11.14 0.52 21.85
N THR A 94 11.35 0.75 20.56
CA THR A 94 12.63 1.25 20.05
C THR A 94 12.81 2.70 20.47
N LYS A 95 13.93 2.99 21.12
CA LYS A 95 14.26 4.33 21.59
C LYS A 95 14.91 5.15 20.47
N LEU A 96 14.19 6.15 20.01
CA LEU A 96 14.69 7.07 19.00
C LEU A 96 15.10 8.37 19.69
N LYS A 97 16.40 8.69 19.61
CA LYS A 97 16.94 9.88 20.29
C LYS A 97 16.50 11.17 19.59
N LYS A 98 15.89 12.10 20.35
CA LYS A 98 15.46 13.42 19.85
C LYS A 98 14.59 13.32 18.60
N PHE A 99 13.69 12.33 18.59
CA PHE A 99 12.85 12.06 17.42
C PHE A 99 11.48 11.55 17.86
N HIS A 100 10.43 12.12 17.31
CA HIS A 100 9.05 11.70 17.55
C HIS A 100 8.50 11.06 16.28
N ALA A 101 8.40 9.75 16.27
CA ALA A 101 7.87 9.03 15.11
C ALA A 101 6.36 9.21 15.05
N SER A 102 5.82 9.57 13.89
CA SER A 102 4.39 9.65 13.66
C SER A 102 3.82 8.33 13.18
N HIS A 103 4.55 7.61 12.34
CA HIS A 103 4.18 6.32 11.81
C HIS A 103 5.40 5.62 11.24
N TYR A 104 5.24 4.35 10.89
CA TYR A 104 6.28 3.61 10.17
C TYR A 104 5.64 2.74 9.11
N SER A 105 6.44 2.35 8.14
CA SER A 105 6.04 1.38 7.12
C SER A 105 7.09 0.28 7.06
N LEU A 106 6.64 -0.96 7.01
CA LEU A 106 7.54 -2.12 6.96
C LEU A 106 7.18 -2.98 5.76
N TYR A 107 8.19 -3.26 4.95
CA TYR A 107 8.05 -4.05 3.73
C TYR A 107 8.97 -5.27 3.81
N ILE A 108 8.39 -6.44 3.55
CA ILE A 108 9.17 -7.68 3.43
C ILE A 108 9.06 -8.13 1.97
N TYR A 109 10.19 -8.27 1.33
CA TYR A 109 10.27 -8.70 -0.07
C TYR A 109 10.65 -10.17 -0.13
N GLY A 110 9.95 -10.92 -0.96
CA GLY A 110 10.20 -12.35 -1.11
C GLY A 110 9.42 -12.91 -2.27
N VAL A 111 9.15 -14.20 -2.23
CA VAL A 111 8.41 -14.90 -3.29
C VAL A 111 7.19 -15.56 -2.64
N CYS A 112 6.00 -15.26 -3.15
CA CYS A 112 4.76 -15.83 -2.60
C CYS A 112 4.70 -17.35 -2.88
N SER A 113 3.85 -18.04 -2.12
CA SER A 113 3.73 -19.51 -2.24
C SER A 113 3.35 -19.94 -3.66
N LYS A 114 2.47 -19.19 -4.33
CA LYS A 114 2.08 -19.49 -5.70
C LYS A 114 3.26 -19.41 -6.67
N CYS A 115 4.10 -18.40 -6.56
CA CYS A 115 5.29 -18.24 -7.40
C CYS A 115 6.36 -19.25 -7.05
N THR A 116 6.53 -19.58 -5.77
CA THR A 116 7.44 -20.64 -5.32
C THR A 116 7.03 -21.99 -5.91
N TRP A 117 5.73 -22.29 -5.90
CA TRP A 117 5.17 -23.49 -6.50
C TRP A 117 5.43 -23.56 -8.00
N ALA A 118 5.22 -22.46 -8.71
CA ALA A 118 5.45 -22.38 -10.15
C ALA A 118 6.92 -22.64 -10.50
N LYS A 119 7.85 -22.10 -9.71
CA LYS A 119 9.28 -22.34 -9.89
C LYS A 119 9.66 -23.80 -9.63
N ARG A 120 9.08 -24.43 -8.64
CA ARG A 120 9.31 -25.86 -8.33
C ARG A 120 8.80 -26.75 -9.45
N ARG A 121 7.62 -26.43 -10.03
CA ARG A 121 7.07 -27.17 -11.16
C ARG A 121 7.99 -27.10 -12.38
N LYS A 122 8.50 -25.92 -12.71
CA LYS A 122 9.43 -25.76 -13.84
C LYS A 122 10.71 -26.55 -13.66
N LYS A 123 11.22 -26.70 -12.42
CA LYS A 123 12.41 -27.50 -12.13
C LYS A 123 12.14 -29.01 -12.26
N LYS A 124 10.93 -29.47 -11.96
CA LYS A 124 10.54 -30.88 -12.09
C LYS A 124 10.32 -31.29 -13.54
N ASP A 125 9.91 -30.37 -14.40
CA ASP A 125 9.62 -30.63 -15.80
C ASP A 125 10.88 -30.60 -16.68
N LYS A 126 12.04 -30.37 -16.10
CA LYS A 126 13.34 -30.51 -16.74
C LYS A 126 13.94 -31.85 -16.32
#